data_139cf52bc4430b4f80c562ce4b5f852e
#
_entry.id   139cf52bc4430b4f80c562ce4b5f852e
#
_cell.length_a   1.000
_cell.length_b   1.000
_cell.length_c   1.000
_cell.angle_alpha   90.00
_cell.angle_beta   90.00
_cell.angle_gamma   90.00
#
_symmetry.space_group_name_H-M   'P 1'
#
loop_
_entity.id
_entity.type
_entity.pdbx_description
1 polymer ?
#
loop_
_entity_poly.entity_id
_entity_poly.type
_entity_poly.pdbx_seq_one_letter_code
_entity_poly.pdbx_strand_id
1 'polypeptide(L)'
;LKYNGSPSDKNWYYPKKEVNNQFWDWVGYYPGTMSEPKTWREPGIEGCIYYEPEYGYLRLKKDGNPSEHKWYFPSDGNSNEYWDFIDFRAGNPVDPKSWDVDEGQEGDYFYSARLNSFFIFKKNGKPSSFNWYFPENGQDNTYWHYMGPLKKKCWLKFIDGKLPINQISLPGTHDSATGTYSEGIGEGGMVKTQDDSVYEQLNSGIRFIDARCRHISNSFAMHHGKIYLNKMFGDILNECKRFLQENPSEFILMSVKREHTEEQCTRSFQETFEKEYYDSYWWFGEDRFPLLEEVRGKIVLFSRFGGPHGIQTSWKDNATFDIGERIHVQDEYNQTDEVKKWHAIENAWSFAAYRGNTEWMTINFTSIAAGFWGTRSIRDYAEDKNPELATHIMSRGECCGVVVSDFHNIAMLSNGVIMTNFRNMLNPARGLFLAFLLIS
;
A
#
# COMPACT_ATOMS: atom_id res chain seq x y z
N LEU A 1 -14.54 11.79 20.26
CA LEU A 1 -14.62 13.24 20.49
C LEU A 1 -16.08 13.71 20.38
N LYS A 2 -16.56 14.51 21.33
CA LYS A 2 -17.96 14.99 21.37
C LYS A 2 -18.19 16.32 20.67
N TYR A 3 -17.13 17.07 20.37
CA TYR A 3 -17.19 18.40 19.77
C TYR A 3 -16.22 18.53 18.61
N ASN A 4 -16.55 19.35 17.63
CA ASN A 4 -15.65 19.67 16.53
C ASN A 4 -14.58 20.68 16.99
N GLY A 5 -13.33 20.43 16.65
CA GLY A 5 -12.21 21.32 16.94
C GLY A 5 -10.90 20.59 17.23
N SER A 6 -9.84 21.36 17.45
CA SER A 6 -8.55 20.85 17.89
C SER A 6 -8.52 20.67 19.41
N PRO A 7 -8.35 19.45 19.93
CA PRO A 7 -8.29 19.21 21.37
C PRO A 7 -7.13 19.92 22.07
N SER A 8 -5.98 20.00 21.41
CA SER A 8 -4.78 20.66 21.95
C SER A 8 -4.99 22.16 22.16
N ASP A 9 -5.64 22.83 21.20
CA ASP A 9 -5.86 24.28 21.24
C ASP A 9 -6.86 24.70 22.32
N LYS A 10 -7.69 23.75 22.76
CA LYS A 10 -8.78 23.95 23.71
C LYS A 10 -8.58 23.25 25.04
N ASN A 11 -7.42 22.65 25.25
CA ASN A 11 -7.09 21.87 26.45
C ASN A 11 -8.13 20.79 26.77
N TRP A 12 -8.65 20.11 25.74
CA TRP A 12 -9.58 18.99 25.91
C TRP A 12 -8.80 17.72 26.26
N TYR A 13 -8.53 17.53 27.53
CA TYR A 13 -7.78 16.39 28.03
C TYR A 13 -8.55 15.06 27.93
N TYR A 14 -7.83 13.99 27.68
CA TYR A 14 -8.39 12.64 27.66
C TYR A 14 -8.93 12.26 29.04
N PRO A 15 -10.08 11.53 29.10
CA PRO A 15 -10.58 11.01 30.35
C PRO A 15 -9.62 9.99 30.95
N LYS A 16 -9.79 9.69 32.21
CA LYS A 16 -9.21 8.49 32.81
C LYS A 16 -9.77 7.26 32.10
N LYS A 17 -9.00 6.19 32.08
CA LYS A 17 -9.36 4.90 31.51
C LYS A 17 -10.79 4.50 31.89
N GLU A 18 -11.56 4.02 30.88
CA GLU A 18 -12.91 3.50 31.03
C GLU A 18 -13.97 4.53 31.52
N VAL A 19 -13.65 5.79 31.48
CA VAL A 19 -14.56 6.86 31.95
C VAL A 19 -14.79 7.88 30.84
N ASN A 20 -16.05 8.22 30.59
CA ASN A 20 -16.40 9.33 29.73
C ASN A 20 -16.16 10.66 30.44
N ASN A 21 -15.84 11.70 29.70
CA ASN A 21 -15.85 13.07 30.21
C ASN A 21 -16.67 13.98 29.29
N GLN A 22 -16.70 15.28 29.59
CA GLN A 22 -17.48 16.23 28.80
C GLN A 22 -17.02 16.36 27.34
N PHE A 23 -15.79 15.95 27.01
CA PHE A 23 -15.19 16.11 25.67
C PHE A 23 -15.10 14.79 24.91
N TRP A 24 -15.03 13.64 25.61
CA TRP A 24 -14.72 12.34 25.05
C TRP A 24 -15.66 11.26 25.55
N ASP A 25 -16.08 10.38 24.63
CA ASP A 25 -16.62 9.08 24.99
C ASP A 25 -15.53 8.03 24.94
N TRP A 26 -15.46 7.20 25.96
CA TRP A 26 -14.64 6.01 25.97
C TRP A 26 -15.28 4.95 25.06
N VAL A 27 -14.52 4.42 24.09
CA VAL A 27 -15.01 3.42 23.14
C VAL A 27 -14.30 2.07 23.28
N GLY A 28 -13.46 1.91 24.30
CA GLY A 28 -12.70 0.71 24.53
C GLY A 28 -11.24 0.80 24.09
N TYR A 29 -10.55 -0.31 24.20
CA TYR A 29 -9.19 -0.45 23.71
C TYR A 29 -9.18 -0.80 22.23
N TYR A 30 -8.12 -0.41 21.52
CA TYR A 30 -7.91 -0.86 20.14
C TYR A 30 -7.78 -2.40 20.12
N PRO A 31 -8.59 -3.13 19.37
CA PRO A 31 -8.51 -4.59 19.32
C PRO A 31 -7.24 -5.00 18.57
N GLY A 32 -6.38 -5.77 19.21
CA GLY A 32 -5.30 -6.47 18.55
C GLY A 32 -5.86 -7.55 17.62
N THR A 33 -5.30 -7.68 16.43
CA THR A 33 -5.65 -8.69 15.44
C THR A 33 -4.40 -9.51 15.09
N MET A 34 -4.56 -10.60 14.34
CA MET A 34 -3.40 -11.38 13.85
C MET A 34 -2.48 -10.55 12.93
N SER A 35 -3.05 -9.63 12.16
CA SER A 35 -2.28 -8.71 11.30
C SER A 35 -1.66 -7.54 12.08
N GLU A 36 -2.27 -7.14 13.17
CA GLU A 36 -1.83 -6.04 14.03
C GLU A 36 -1.91 -6.46 15.50
N PRO A 37 -1.07 -7.38 15.94
CA PRO A 37 -1.09 -7.84 17.32
C PRO A 37 -0.53 -6.76 18.26
N LYS A 38 -1.10 -6.70 19.45
CA LYS A 38 -0.61 -5.85 20.51
C LYS A 38 0.67 -6.41 21.14
N THR A 39 1.42 -5.55 21.80
CA THR A 39 2.55 -5.94 22.65
C THR A 39 2.12 -5.99 24.12
N TRP A 40 2.88 -6.67 24.93
CA TRP A 40 2.59 -6.88 26.37
C TRP A 40 2.34 -5.59 27.17
N ARG A 41 2.89 -4.46 26.70
CA ARG A 41 2.75 -3.16 27.38
C ARG A 41 1.47 -2.41 27.00
N GLU A 42 0.72 -2.90 26.05
CA GLU A 42 -0.49 -2.24 25.56
C GLU A 42 -1.74 -2.80 26.24
N PRO A 43 -2.68 -1.96 26.66
CA PRO A 43 -3.95 -2.42 27.18
C PRO A 43 -4.80 -3.07 26.08
N GLY A 44 -5.59 -4.07 26.46
CA GLY A 44 -6.53 -4.74 25.58
C GLY A 44 -7.81 -5.16 26.27
N ILE A 45 -8.77 -5.61 25.47
CA ILE A 45 -9.98 -6.29 25.94
C ILE A 45 -9.87 -7.78 25.67
N GLU A 46 -10.72 -8.58 26.29
CA GLU A 46 -10.83 -10.02 26.00
C GLU A 46 -10.98 -10.26 24.50
N GLY A 47 -10.22 -11.21 23.97
CA GLY A 47 -10.16 -11.52 22.55
C GLY A 47 -9.06 -10.78 21.76
N CYS A 48 -8.46 -9.72 22.29
CA CYS A 48 -7.32 -9.07 21.65
C CYS A 48 -6.15 -10.03 21.44
N ILE A 49 -5.54 -9.95 20.27
CA ILE A 49 -4.35 -10.72 19.90
C ILE A 49 -3.11 -9.93 20.28
N TYR A 50 -2.18 -10.61 20.93
CA TYR A 50 -0.86 -10.14 21.30
C TYR A 50 0.19 -11.00 20.61
N TYR A 51 1.34 -10.42 20.36
CA TYR A 51 2.49 -11.15 19.84
C TYR A 51 3.74 -10.79 20.62
N GLU A 52 4.44 -11.84 21.07
CA GLU A 52 5.78 -11.72 21.66
C GLU A 52 6.70 -12.75 21.01
N PRO A 53 7.94 -12.36 20.61
CA PRO A 53 8.82 -13.20 19.82
C PRO A 53 9.13 -14.58 20.42
N GLU A 54 9.21 -14.66 21.76
CA GLU A 54 9.51 -15.91 22.47
C GLU A 54 8.27 -16.78 22.71
N TYR A 55 7.06 -16.19 22.68
CA TYR A 55 5.81 -16.84 23.07
C TYR A 55 4.80 -16.99 21.93
N GLY A 56 5.04 -16.37 20.77
CA GLY A 56 4.15 -16.43 19.62
C GLY A 56 2.91 -15.55 19.73
N TYR A 57 1.84 -15.95 19.05
CA TYR A 57 0.54 -15.29 19.11
C TYR A 57 -0.30 -15.81 20.26
N LEU A 58 -0.87 -14.89 21.00
CA LEU A 58 -1.63 -15.14 22.22
C LEU A 58 -2.92 -14.30 22.18
N ARG A 59 -4.02 -14.88 22.64
CA ARG A 59 -5.30 -14.18 22.80
C ARG A 59 -5.51 -13.84 24.26
N LEU A 60 -5.78 -12.57 24.54
CA LEU A 60 -6.06 -12.11 25.89
C LEU A 60 -7.42 -12.61 26.37
N LYS A 61 -7.49 -13.11 27.59
CA LYS A 61 -8.70 -13.66 28.21
C LYS A 61 -9.38 -12.71 29.20
N LYS A 62 -8.80 -11.53 29.43
CA LYS A 62 -9.31 -10.54 30.39
C LYS A 62 -9.04 -9.13 29.93
N ASP A 63 -9.96 -8.21 30.23
CA ASP A 63 -9.76 -6.78 29.95
C ASP A 63 -8.68 -6.17 30.85
N GLY A 64 -7.80 -5.35 30.28
CA GLY A 64 -6.81 -4.62 31.04
C GLY A 64 -5.46 -4.48 30.35
N ASN A 65 -4.45 -4.05 31.12
CA ASN A 65 -3.08 -3.94 30.66
C ASN A 65 -2.24 -5.10 31.24
N PRO A 66 -1.75 -6.04 30.42
CA PRO A 66 -1.01 -7.20 30.89
C PRO A 66 0.23 -6.85 31.70
N SER A 67 0.98 -5.81 31.31
CA SER A 67 2.21 -5.41 32.00
C SER A 67 1.96 -4.81 33.39
N GLU A 68 0.86 -4.05 33.56
CA GLU A 68 0.47 -3.48 34.84
C GLU A 68 0.00 -4.54 35.84
N HIS A 69 -0.71 -5.55 35.31
CA HIS A 69 -1.25 -6.64 36.10
C HIS A 69 -0.29 -7.83 36.26
N LYS A 70 0.89 -7.78 35.61
CA LYS A 70 1.88 -8.87 35.59
C LYS A 70 1.28 -10.18 35.08
N TRP A 71 0.45 -10.14 34.06
CA TRP A 71 -0.11 -11.33 33.42
C TRP A 71 0.94 -11.96 32.50
N TYR A 72 1.77 -12.81 33.08
CA TYR A 72 2.87 -13.48 32.38
C TYR A 72 2.36 -14.40 31.26
N PHE A 73 3.13 -14.47 30.20
CA PHE A 73 2.84 -15.36 29.09
C PHE A 73 3.06 -16.82 29.49
N PRO A 74 2.23 -17.74 28.97
CA PRO A 74 2.45 -19.16 29.14
C PRO A 74 3.71 -19.61 28.40
N SER A 75 4.44 -20.57 28.94
CA SER A 75 5.58 -21.17 28.24
C SER A 75 5.14 -22.25 27.25
N ASP A 76 5.97 -22.48 26.25
CA ASP A 76 5.96 -23.65 25.36
C ASP A 76 4.63 -23.97 24.66
N GLY A 77 3.95 -22.95 24.14
CA GLY A 77 2.74 -23.15 23.36
C GLY A 77 1.52 -23.58 24.16
N ASN A 78 1.52 -23.36 25.48
CA ASN A 78 0.38 -23.64 26.33
C ASN A 78 -0.53 -22.42 26.52
N SER A 79 -1.74 -22.63 27.01
CA SER A 79 -2.64 -21.59 27.50
C SER A 79 -2.56 -21.50 29.04
N ASN A 80 -2.87 -20.32 29.59
CA ASN A 80 -2.98 -20.14 31.04
C ASN A 80 -4.27 -19.36 31.42
N GLU A 81 -4.40 -18.88 32.65
CA GLU A 81 -5.58 -18.13 33.09
C GLU A 81 -5.78 -16.75 32.44
N TYR A 82 -4.72 -16.21 31.82
CA TYR A 82 -4.72 -14.88 31.17
C TYR A 82 -4.70 -14.96 29.65
N TRP A 83 -4.16 -16.06 29.10
CA TRP A 83 -3.84 -16.18 27.69
C TRP A 83 -4.27 -17.52 27.11
N ASP A 84 -4.86 -17.47 25.91
CA ASP A 84 -4.94 -18.62 25.04
C ASP A 84 -3.80 -18.55 24.02
N PHE A 85 -3.00 -19.59 23.95
CA PHE A 85 -1.99 -19.75 22.91
C PHE A 85 -2.70 -19.99 21.55
N ILE A 86 -2.25 -19.30 20.51
CA ILE A 86 -2.81 -19.43 19.15
C ILE A 86 -1.81 -20.17 18.27
N ASP A 87 -0.64 -19.58 18.05
CA ASP A 87 0.42 -20.14 17.23
C ASP A 87 1.71 -19.33 17.45
N PHE A 88 2.86 -19.94 17.16
CA PHE A 88 4.13 -19.21 17.16
C PHE A 88 4.20 -18.14 16.07
N ARG A 89 3.67 -18.46 14.90
CA ARG A 89 3.49 -17.53 13.79
C ARG A 89 2.32 -17.94 12.92
N ALA A 90 1.71 -16.96 12.25
CA ALA A 90 0.52 -17.20 11.42
C ALA A 90 0.76 -18.10 10.20
N GLY A 91 2.01 -18.20 9.71
CA GLY A 91 2.33 -19.01 8.54
C GLY A 91 1.75 -18.48 7.23
N ASN A 92 1.65 -17.16 7.12
CA ASN A 92 1.28 -16.46 5.87
C ASN A 92 2.49 -15.65 5.35
N PRO A 93 2.43 -15.09 4.13
CA PRO A 93 3.56 -14.35 3.56
C PRO A 93 3.97 -13.10 4.35
N VAL A 94 3.03 -12.52 5.10
CA VAL A 94 3.25 -11.32 5.92
C VAL A 94 3.92 -11.67 7.25
N ASP A 95 3.63 -12.87 7.76
CA ASP A 95 4.23 -13.43 8.97
C ASP A 95 4.59 -14.91 8.75
N PRO A 96 5.67 -15.18 7.98
CA PRO A 96 6.08 -16.53 7.65
C PRO A 96 6.71 -17.24 8.84
N LYS A 97 6.52 -18.52 8.92
CA LYS A 97 7.12 -19.42 9.92
C LYS A 97 8.62 -19.62 9.69
N SER A 98 9.31 -20.02 10.74
CA SER A 98 10.74 -20.37 10.72
C SER A 98 10.93 -21.88 10.81
N TRP A 99 11.90 -22.41 10.05
CA TRP A 99 12.17 -23.85 9.95
C TRP A 99 12.54 -24.52 11.28
N ASP A 100 13.26 -23.82 12.11
CA ASP A 100 13.84 -24.34 13.37
C ASP A 100 12.93 -24.17 14.58
N VAL A 101 12.03 -23.19 14.54
CA VAL A 101 11.22 -22.79 15.69
C VAL A 101 9.77 -23.26 15.55
N ASP A 102 9.17 -23.06 14.39
CA ASP A 102 7.74 -23.15 14.25
C ASP A 102 7.24 -24.54 13.83
N GLU A 103 6.10 -24.95 14.38
CA GLU A 103 5.29 -26.03 13.84
C GLU A 103 4.39 -25.47 12.74
N GLY A 104 4.25 -26.21 11.63
CA GLY A 104 3.47 -25.79 10.48
C GLY A 104 2.39 -26.75 10.09
N GLN A 105 1.43 -26.24 9.33
CA GLN A 105 0.40 -27.01 8.65
C GLN A 105 0.61 -26.93 7.13
N GLU A 106 0.04 -27.85 6.38
CA GLU A 106 0.07 -27.78 4.92
C GLU A 106 -0.56 -26.46 4.43
N GLY A 107 0.17 -25.76 3.55
CA GLY A 107 -0.20 -24.43 3.06
C GLY A 107 0.48 -23.27 3.79
N ASP A 108 1.09 -23.50 4.95
CA ASP A 108 1.80 -22.45 5.67
C ASP A 108 3.03 -21.95 4.92
N TYR A 109 3.25 -20.64 4.98
CA TYR A 109 4.43 -20.00 4.45
C TYR A 109 5.57 -20.00 5.46
N PHE A 110 6.72 -20.42 4.97
CA PHE A 110 8.00 -20.34 5.69
C PHE A 110 8.97 -19.45 4.92
N TYR A 111 9.83 -18.76 5.65
CA TYR A 111 10.89 -17.95 5.05
C TYR A 111 12.26 -18.42 5.49
N SER A 112 13.18 -18.54 4.53
CA SER A 112 14.59 -18.83 4.78
C SER A 112 15.43 -17.58 4.50
N ALA A 113 15.99 -16.96 5.56
CA ALA A 113 16.90 -15.82 5.41
C ALA A 113 18.17 -16.22 4.64
N ARG A 114 18.68 -17.45 4.83
CA ARG A 114 19.87 -17.97 4.13
C ARG A 114 19.65 -18.07 2.62
N LEU A 115 18.46 -18.52 2.19
CA LEU A 115 18.11 -18.68 0.78
C LEU A 115 17.41 -17.45 0.21
N ASN A 116 17.12 -16.45 1.06
CA ASN A 116 16.33 -15.28 0.70
C ASN A 116 15.05 -15.64 -0.08
N SER A 117 14.30 -16.62 0.42
CA SER A 117 13.17 -17.18 -0.32
C SER A 117 12.05 -17.64 0.60
N PHE A 118 10.84 -17.55 0.07
CA PHE A 118 9.63 -18.12 0.66
C PHE A 118 9.39 -19.53 0.14
N PHE A 119 8.76 -20.32 1.01
CA PHE A 119 8.36 -21.70 0.74
C PHE A 119 6.97 -21.94 1.30
N ILE A 120 6.14 -22.73 0.60
CA ILE A 120 4.89 -23.23 1.15
C ILE A 120 5.13 -24.66 1.66
N PHE A 121 4.70 -24.90 2.88
CA PHE A 121 4.85 -26.21 3.52
C PHE A 121 3.83 -27.21 2.97
N LYS A 122 4.27 -28.43 2.68
CA LYS A 122 3.47 -29.53 2.10
C LYS A 122 3.13 -30.61 3.12
N LYS A 123 3.39 -30.37 4.40
CA LYS A 123 3.22 -31.34 5.50
C LYS A 123 2.65 -30.64 6.73
N ASN A 124 2.35 -31.45 7.75
CA ASN A 124 2.00 -30.97 9.09
C ASN A 124 3.11 -31.39 10.06
N GLY A 125 3.48 -30.49 10.97
CA GLY A 125 4.47 -30.75 12.02
C GLY A 125 5.64 -29.77 12.01
N LYS A 126 6.61 -29.98 12.88
CA LYS A 126 7.81 -29.12 13.02
C LYS A 126 8.91 -29.58 12.04
N PRO A 127 9.27 -28.78 11.04
CA PRO A 127 10.23 -29.22 9.99
C PRO A 127 11.58 -29.63 10.54
N SER A 128 12.11 -28.92 11.55
CA SER A 128 13.41 -29.25 12.15
C SER A 128 13.43 -30.59 12.88
N SER A 129 12.32 -31.03 13.45
CA SER A 129 12.21 -32.32 14.15
C SER A 129 12.32 -33.52 13.20
N PHE A 130 12.02 -33.31 11.91
CA PHE A 130 12.03 -34.35 10.89
C PHE A 130 13.10 -34.15 9.81
N ASN A 131 13.99 -33.15 9.97
CA ASN A 131 15.00 -32.78 8.99
C ASN A 131 14.44 -32.49 7.58
N TRP A 132 13.27 -31.86 7.50
CA TRP A 132 12.64 -31.46 6.23
C TRP A 132 13.25 -30.14 5.75
N TYR A 133 14.44 -30.24 5.15
CA TYR A 133 15.21 -29.08 4.70
C TYR A 133 14.59 -28.42 3.46
N PHE A 134 14.78 -27.10 3.39
CA PHE A 134 14.45 -26.33 2.18
C PHE A 134 15.26 -26.80 0.98
N PRO A 135 14.67 -26.87 -0.22
CA PRO A 135 15.41 -27.12 -1.44
C PRO A 135 16.33 -25.94 -1.78
N GLU A 136 17.58 -26.22 -2.11
CA GLU A 136 18.60 -25.19 -2.41
C GLU A 136 18.66 -24.81 -3.89
N ASN A 137 18.04 -25.60 -4.74
CA ASN A 137 18.10 -25.46 -6.21
C ASN A 137 16.96 -24.61 -6.81
N GLY A 138 16.14 -23.95 -5.99
CA GLY A 138 15.00 -23.17 -6.46
C GLY A 138 13.86 -24.01 -7.07
N GLN A 139 13.77 -25.31 -6.72
CA GLN A 139 12.73 -26.22 -7.17
C GLN A 139 11.94 -26.76 -5.98
N ASP A 140 10.79 -27.35 -6.28
CA ASP A 140 9.99 -28.07 -5.30
C ASP A 140 10.67 -29.36 -4.82
N ASN A 141 10.36 -29.74 -3.58
CA ASN A 141 10.65 -31.09 -3.10
C ASN A 141 9.41 -31.71 -2.43
N THR A 142 9.56 -32.85 -1.76
CA THR A 142 8.47 -33.57 -1.09
C THR A 142 7.81 -32.75 0.03
N TYR A 143 8.53 -31.82 0.63
CA TYR A 143 8.13 -31.08 1.83
C TYR A 143 7.78 -29.62 1.54
N TRP A 144 8.31 -29.07 0.45
CA TRP A 144 8.28 -27.65 0.16
C TRP A 144 7.89 -27.36 -1.29
N HIS A 145 7.01 -26.37 -1.45
CA HIS A 145 6.82 -25.68 -2.70
C HIS A 145 7.66 -24.40 -2.70
N TYR A 146 8.54 -24.22 -3.69
CA TYR A 146 9.41 -23.05 -3.79
C TYR A 146 8.67 -21.85 -4.37
N MET A 147 8.59 -20.77 -3.60
CA MET A 147 7.94 -19.54 -4.02
C MET A 147 8.92 -18.47 -4.55
N GLY A 148 10.18 -18.59 -4.17
CA GLY A 148 11.23 -17.64 -4.52
C GLY A 148 11.34 -16.43 -3.61
N PRO A 149 12.22 -15.48 -3.96
CA PRO A 149 12.42 -14.25 -3.19
C PRO A 149 11.29 -13.26 -3.42
N LEU A 150 11.11 -12.34 -2.44
CA LEU A 150 10.27 -11.17 -2.60
C LEU A 150 10.94 -10.20 -3.59
N LYS A 151 10.35 -10.01 -4.76
CA LYS A 151 10.85 -9.11 -5.80
C LYS A 151 9.86 -7.98 -6.06
N LYS A 152 10.35 -6.76 -6.28
CA LYS A 152 9.54 -5.58 -6.59
C LYS A 152 8.54 -5.81 -7.72
N LYS A 153 8.97 -6.44 -8.80
CA LYS A 153 8.13 -6.69 -9.97
C LYS A 153 6.99 -7.68 -9.76
N CYS A 154 7.02 -8.49 -8.69
CA CYS A 154 5.98 -9.49 -8.43
C CYS A 154 5.66 -9.65 -6.93
N TRP A 155 5.63 -8.53 -6.20
CA TRP A 155 5.44 -8.54 -4.75
C TRP A 155 4.00 -8.88 -4.33
N LEU A 156 3.00 -8.58 -5.16
CA LEU A 156 1.60 -8.95 -4.90
C LEU A 156 1.38 -10.46 -4.90
N LYS A 157 2.29 -11.25 -5.50
CA LYS A 157 2.31 -12.72 -5.40
C LYS A 157 2.23 -13.20 -3.94
N PHE A 158 2.79 -12.44 -3.01
CA PHE A 158 2.89 -12.76 -1.58
C PHE A 158 1.77 -12.13 -0.73
N ILE A 159 0.82 -11.44 -1.35
CA ILE A 159 -0.35 -10.89 -0.66
C ILE A 159 -1.53 -11.85 -0.81
N ASP A 160 -2.31 -12.01 0.27
CA ASP A 160 -3.50 -12.85 0.26
C ASP A 160 -4.48 -12.38 -0.83
N GLY A 161 -4.84 -13.31 -1.71
CA GLY A 161 -5.79 -13.04 -2.79
C GLY A 161 -7.18 -12.62 -2.33
N LYS A 162 -7.56 -12.94 -1.11
CA LYS A 162 -8.85 -12.58 -0.50
C LYS A 162 -8.90 -11.16 0.07
N LEU A 163 -7.76 -10.46 0.12
CA LEU A 163 -7.77 -9.05 0.53
C LEU A 163 -8.36 -8.19 -0.58
N PRO A 164 -9.32 -7.29 -0.27
CA PRO A 164 -9.75 -6.27 -1.21
C PRO A 164 -8.63 -5.27 -1.46
N ILE A 165 -8.55 -4.75 -2.69
CA ILE A 165 -7.41 -3.91 -3.13
C ILE A 165 -7.25 -2.61 -2.33
N ASN A 166 -8.32 -2.10 -1.72
CA ASN A 166 -8.29 -0.90 -0.87
C ASN A 166 -7.58 -1.12 0.48
N GLN A 167 -7.34 -2.37 0.88
CA GLN A 167 -6.59 -2.72 2.09
C GLN A 167 -5.10 -2.97 1.83
N ILE A 168 -4.66 -2.83 0.59
CA ILE A 168 -3.27 -3.01 0.20
C ILE A 168 -2.61 -1.64 0.05
N SER A 169 -1.48 -1.43 0.69
CA SER A 169 -0.66 -0.23 0.47
C SER A 169 -0.01 -0.30 -0.91
N LEU A 170 -0.33 0.65 -1.78
CA LEU A 170 0.13 0.65 -3.16
C LEU A 170 1.05 1.85 -3.43
N PRO A 171 2.29 1.64 -3.85
CA PRO A 171 3.09 2.73 -4.38
C PRO A 171 2.57 3.14 -5.75
N GLY A 172 2.48 4.45 -5.96
CA GLY A 172 1.98 5.07 -7.17
C GLY A 172 2.84 6.22 -7.65
N THR A 173 2.65 6.61 -8.91
CA THR A 173 3.35 7.72 -9.54
C THR A 173 2.39 8.78 -10.04
N HIS A 174 2.71 10.05 -9.74
CA HIS A 174 2.00 11.21 -10.25
C HIS A 174 2.40 11.45 -11.70
N ASP A 175 1.44 11.75 -12.56
CA ASP A 175 1.61 11.95 -14.01
C ASP A 175 2.61 10.97 -14.64
N SER A 176 2.27 9.70 -14.51
CA SER A 176 3.19 8.56 -14.71
C SER A 176 3.85 8.52 -16.10
N ALA A 177 3.26 9.16 -17.10
CA ALA A 177 3.74 9.12 -18.47
C ALA A 177 4.94 10.04 -18.75
N THR A 178 5.33 10.89 -17.79
CA THR A 178 6.40 11.90 -17.98
C THR A 178 7.81 11.33 -18.00
N GLY A 179 8.02 10.09 -17.56
CA GLY A 179 9.35 9.52 -17.35
C GLY A 179 10.25 9.54 -18.57
N THR A 180 9.70 9.32 -19.76
CA THR A 180 10.46 9.36 -21.04
C THR A 180 10.43 10.71 -21.74
N TYR A 181 9.76 11.70 -21.15
CA TYR A 181 9.68 13.05 -21.71
C TYR A 181 11.00 13.81 -21.44
N SER A 182 11.45 14.51 -22.48
CA SER A 182 12.60 15.42 -22.37
C SER A 182 12.08 16.84 -22.35
N GLU A 183 12.25 17.53 -21.23
CA GLU A 183 11.81 18.92 -21.07
C GLU A 183 12.53 19.85 -22.07
N GLY A 184 11.75 20.74 -22.65
CA GLY A 184 12.26 21.80 -23.51
C GLY A 184 12.91 22.95 -22.74
N ILE A 185 13.66 23.79 -23.46
CA ILE A 185 14.24 25.01 -22.89
C ILE A 185 13.10 25.92 -22.39
N GLY A 186 13.12 26.26 -21.12
CA GLY A 186 12.13 27.14 -20.48
C GLY A 186 11.03 26.42 -19.69
N GLU A 187 10.98 25.08 -19.70
CA GLU A 187 10.05 24.31 -18.89
C GLU A 187 10.49 24.21 -17.42
N GLY A 188 11.78 24.36 -17.14
CA GLY A 188 12.33 24.64 -15.80
C GLY A 188 12.03 23.60 -14.73
N GLY A 189 11.92 22.32 -15.06
CA GLY A 189 11.60 21.26 -14.12
C GLY A 189 10.13 21.24 -13.65
N MET A 190 9.23 21.79 -14.48
CA MET A 190 7.78 21.91 -14.16
C MET A 190 6.91 20.84 -14.80
N VAL A 191 7.46 20.04 -15.72
CA VAL A 191 6.69 19.06 -16.51
C VAL A 191 7.04 17.62 -16.11
N LYS A 192 8.33 17.34 -15.97
CA LYS A 192 8.81 16.00 -15.66
C LYS A 192 8.60 15.67 -14.19
N THR A 193 7.85 14.61 -13.94
CA THR A 193 7.51 14.11 -12.59
C THR A 193 8.11 12.74 -12.30
N GLN A 194 8.61 12.03 -13.32
CA GLN A 194 9.20 10.70 -13.22
C GLN A 194 10.46 10.61 -14.09
N ASP A 195 11.37 9.67 -13.77
CA ASP A 195 12.56 9.37 -14.58
C ASP A 195 12.37 8.16 -15.47
N ASP A 196 11.54 7.22 -15.05
CA ASP A 196 11.40 5.90 -15.64
C ASP A 196 10.16 5.81 -16.54
N SER A 197 10.22 4.98 -17.59
CA SER A 197 9.04 4.58 -18.35
C SER A 197 8.01 3.90 -17.44
N VAL A 198 6.75 3.84 -17.85
CA VAL A 198 5.71 3.15 -17.06
C VAL A 198 6.06 1.67 -16.85
N TYR A 199 6.64 1.02 -17.84
CA TYR A 199 7.10 -0.36 -17.69
C TYR A 199 8.20 -0.51 -16.63
N GLU A 200 9.18 0.40 -16.57
CA GLU A 200 10.24 0.40 -15.56
C GLU A 200 9.69 0.74 -14.17
N GLN A 201 8.76 1.70 -14.07
CA GLN A 201 8.04 2.00 -12.83
C GLN A 201 7.33 0.76 -12.28
N LEU A 202 6.61 0.00 -13.11
CA LEU A 202 5.93 -1.23 -12.73
C LEU A 202 6.92 -2.31 -12.26
N ASN A 203 8.06 -2.48 -12.96
CA ASN A 203 9.13 -3.38 -12.53
C ASN A 203 9.77 -2.95 -11.21
N SER A 204 9.77 -1.66 -10.90
CA SER A 204 10.23 -1.09 -9.63
C SER A 204 9.19 -1.17 -8.49
N GLY A 205 8.03 -1.80 -8.75
CA GLY A 205 7.02 -2.09 -7.72
C GLY A 205 5.80 -1.20 -7.73
N ILE A 206 5.75 -0.17 -8.59
CA ILE A 206 4.58 0.72 -8.72
C ILE A 206 3.35 -0.08 -9.17
N ARG A 207 2.21 0.23 -8.56
CA ARG A 207 0.91 -0.41 -8.89
C ARG A 207 -0.24 0.59 -9.07
N PHE A 208 -0.02 1.87 -8.79
CA PHE A 208 -0.96 2.93 -9.14
C PHE A 208 -0.33 3.83 -10.20
N ILE A 209 -1.03 4.01 -11.33
CA ILE A 209 -0.63 4.82 -12.49
C ILE A 209 -1.61 5.97 -12.65
N ASP A 210 -1.12 7.21 -12.60
CA ASP A 210 -1.88 8.43 -12.90
C ASP A 210 -1.74 8.78 -14.38
N ALA A 211 -2.70 8.32 -15.20
CA ALA A 211 -2.72 8.53 -16.64
C ALA A 211 -3.56 9.77 -16.99
N ARG A 212 -2.91 10.81 -17.53
CA ARG A 212 -3.52 12.07 -17.90
C ARG A 212 -3.64 12.18 -19.41
N CYS A 213 -4.88 12.10 -19.90
CA CYS A 213 -5.19 11.93 -21.31
C CYS A 213 -5.89 13.16 -21.88
N ARG A 214 -5.29 13.80 -22.88
CA ARG A 214 -5.98 14.79 -23.70
C ARG A 214 -6.67 14.09 -24.87
N HIS A 215 -7.95 14.39 -25.05
CA HIS A 215 -8.76 13.80 -26.12
C HIS A 215 -8.60 14.62 -27.41
N ILE A 216 -7.95 14.04 -28.41
CA ILE A 216 -7.67 14.70 -29.71
C ILE A 216 -8.01 13.72 -30.84
N SER A 217 -8.83 14.16 -31.80
CA SER A 217 -9.20 13.39 -33.02
C SER A 217 -9.65 11.95 -32.67
N ASN A 218 -10.47 11.80 -31.61
CA ASN A 218 -10.94 10.51 -31.10
C ASN A 218 -9.82 9.54 -30.66
N SER A 219 -8.71 10.09 -30.20
CA SER A 219 -7.59 9.36 -29.58
C SER A 219 -7.13 10.06 -28.32
N PHE A 220 -6.39 9.35 -27.47
CA PHE A 220 -5.85 9.90 -26.23
C PHE A 220 -4.34 10.11 -26.34
N ALA A 221 -3.93 11.37 -26.25
CA ALA A 221 -2.53 11.80 -26.15
C ALA A 221 -2.17 12.05 -24.68
N MET A 222 -1.00 11.59 -24.24
CA MET A 222 -0.54 11.84 -22.88
C MET A 222 -0.10 13.29 -22.74
N HIS A 223 -0.62 13.97 -21.73
CA HIS A 223 -0.37 15.39 -21.49
C HIS A 223 -0.10 15.69 -20.01
N HIS A 224 0.76 16.67 -19.77
CA HIS A 224 0.85 17.40 -18.51
C HIS A 224 0.34 18.83 -18.74
N GLY A 225 -0.89 19.09 -18.35
CA GLY A 225 -1.57 20.34 -18.72
C GLY A 225 -1.65 20.51 -20.24
N LYS A 226 -0.99 21.55 -20.74
CA LYS A 226 -0.95 21.86 -22.20
C LYS A 226 0.16 21.11 -22.94
N ILE A 227 1.11 20.54 -22.23
CA ILE A 227 2.32 19.95 -22.82
C ILE A 227 2.03 18.52 -23.25
N TYR A 228 2.27 18.22 -24.51
CA TYR A 228 2.22 16.87 -25.06
C TYR A 228 3.49 16.11 -24.72
N LEU A 229 3.36 14.95 -24.10
CA LEU A 229 4.49 14.13 -23.60
C LEU A 229 5.12 13.23 -24.67
N ASN A 230 4.82 13.45 -25.95
CA ASN A 230 5.29 12.62 -27.07
C ASN A 230 4.94 11.13 -26.92
N LYS A 231 3.83 10.83 -26.28
CA LYS A 231 3.29 9.48 -26.08
C LYS A 231 1.78 9.47 -26.24
N MET A 232 1.26 8.35 -26.73
CA MET A 232 -0.17 8.08 -26.75
C MET A 232 -0.56 7.16 -25.61
N PHE A 233 -1.81 7.19 -25.19
CA PHE A 233 -2.32 6.30 -24.13
C PHE A 233 -2.18 4.82 -24.49
N GLY A 234 -2.31 4.49 -25.79
CA GLY A 234 -2.07 3.13 -26.27
C GLY A 234 -0.65 2.61 -26.00
N ASP A 235 0.36 3.50 -26.04
CA ASP A 235 1.75 3.14 -25.71
C ASP A 235 1.87 2.76 -24.23
N ILE A 236 1.24 3.57 -23.35
CA ILE A 236 1.19 3.29 -21.91
C ILE A 236 0.49 1.96 -21.63
N LEU A 237 -0.65 1.70 -22.29
CA LEU A 237 -1.36 0.43 -22.14
C LEU A 237 -0.54 -0.76 -22.63
N ASN A 238 0.25 -0.62 -23.69
CA ASN A 238 1.13 -1.68 -24.18
C ASN A 238 2.25 -1.98 -23.15
N GLU A 239 2.82 -0.97 -22.51
CA GLU A 239 3.77 -1.14 -21.41
C GLU A 239 3.13 -1.89 -20.21
N CYS A 240 1.91 -1.51 -19.83
CA CYS A 240 1.15 -2.19 -18.77
C CYS A 240 0.81 -3.65 -19.10
N LYS A 241 0.33 -3.90 -20.33
CA LYS A 241 -0.01 -5.26 -20.80
C LYS A 241 1.20 -6.17 -20.83
N ARG A 242 2.33 -5.68 -21.34
CA ARG A 242 3.59 -6.40 -21.34
C ARG A 242 4.00 -6.77 -19.91
N PHE A 243 3.96 -5.82 -18.99
CA PHE A 243 4.28 -6.08 -17.58
C PHE A 243 3.37 -7.16 -16.96
N LEU A 244 2.06 -7.09 -17.18
CA LEU A 244 1.10 -8.07 -16.64
C LEU A 244 1.26 -9.46 -17.27
N GLN A 245 1.64 -9.56 -18.54
CA GLN A 245 1.97 -10.83 -19.18
C GLN A 245 3.20 -11.50 -18.54
N GLU A 246 4.22 -10.70 -18.23
CA GLU A 246 5.44 -11.18 -17.58
C GLU A 246 5.26 -11.46 -16.08
N ASN A 247 4.29 -10.79 -15.44
CA ASN A 247 4.02 -10.86 -14.00
C ASN A 247 2.52 -11.06 -13.71
N PRO A 248 1.96 -12.25 -13.99
CA PRO A 248 0.50 -12.48 -13.93
C PRO A 248 -0.09 -12.49 -12.51
N SER A 249 0.75 -12.48 -11.46
CA SER A 249 0.31 -12.31 -10.06
C SER A 249 -0.08 -10.88 -9.71
N GLU A 250 0.32 -9.92 -10.55
CA GLU A 250 0.18 -8.50 -10.28
C GLU A 250 -1.13 -7.93 -10.84
N PHE A 251 -1.50 -6.74 -10.38
CA PHE A 251 -2.54 -5.90 -11.01
C PHE A 251 -2.04 -4.46 -11.08
N ILE A 252 -2.74 -3.63 -11.83
CA ILE A 252 -2.47 -2.21 -11.93
C ILE A 252 -3.75 -1.45 -11.63
N LEU A 253 -3.74 -0.55 -10.65
CA LEU A 253 -4.79 0.44 -10.44
C LEU A 253 -4.46 1.66 -11.28
N MET A 254 -5.27 1.96 -12.30
CA MET A 254 -5.00 3.06 -13.24
C MET A 254 -6.03 4.17 -13.12
N SER A 255 -5.61 5.31 -12.60
CA SER A 255 -6.37 6.57 -12.66
C SER A 255 -6.32 7.11 -14.08
N VAL A 256 -7.47 7.20 -14.74
CA VAL A 256 -7.58 7.83 -16.06
C VAL A 256 -8.32 9.15 -15.91
N LYS A 257 -7.58 10.24 -16.17
CA LYS A 257 -8.07 11.63 -16.06
C LYS A 257 -8.14 12.27 -17.42
N ARG A 258 -9.24 13.00 -17.67
CA ARG A 258 -9.30 13.93 -18.80
C ARG A 258 -8.40 15.14 -18.49
N GLU A 259 -7.41 15.38 -19.36
CA GLU A 259 -6.46 16.48 -19.23
C GLU A 259 -6.69 17.50 -20.35
N HIS A 260 -6.68 18.77 -20.00
CA HIS A 260 -6.86 19.88 -20.92
C HIS A 260 -8.18 19.83 -21.74
N THR A 261 -8.31 20.68 -22.74
CA THR A 261 -9.48 20.76 -23.64
C THR A 261 -9.42 19.72 -24.76
N GLU A 262 -10.58 19.19 -25.15
CA GLU A 262 -10.72 18.30 -26.31
C GLU A 262 -10.50 19.07 -27.62
N GLU A 263 -10.01 18.35 -28.63
CA GLU A 263 -9.72 18.92 -29.94
C GLU A 263 -10.14 17.96 -31.07
N GLN A 264 -10.95 18.46 -32.01
CA GLN A 264 -11.39 17.73 -33.22
C GLN A 264 -12.03 16.36 -32.93
N CYS A 265 -12.77 16.24 -31.82
CA CYS A 265 -13.42 14.99 -31.43
C CYS A 265 -14.86 14.93 -31.97
N THR A 266 -15.26 13.77 -32.47
CA THR A 266 -16.62 13.44 -32.90
C THR A 266 -17.33 12.48 -31.96
N ARG A 267 -16.60 11.93 -30.98
CA ARG A 267 -17.06 11.06 -29.91
C ARG A 267 -16.72 11.68 -28.53
N SER A 268 -17.48 11.35 -27.54
CA SER A 268 -17.15 11.69 -26.17
C SER A 268 -15.86 10.98 -25.71
N PHE A 269 -15.24 11.44 -24.61
CA PHE A 269 -14.09 10.81 -23.99
C PHE A 269 -14.42 9.35 -23.61
N GLN A 270 -15.58 9.12 -22.99
CA GLN A 270 -16.05 7.80 -22.61
C GLN A 270 -16.19 6.86 -23.82
N GLU A 271 -16.89 7.28 -24.89
CA GLU A 271 -17.05 6.46 -26.10
C GLU A 271 -15.71 6.12 -26.75
N THR A 272 -14.77 7.06 -26.72
CA THR A 272 -13.41 6.82 -27.25
C THR A 272 -12.66 5.82 -26.35
N PHE A 273 -12.76 5.94 -25.01
CA PHE A 273 -12.16 4.98 -24.10
C PHE A 273 -12.71 3.57 -24.33
N GLU A 274 -14.03 3.42 -24.36
CA GLU A 274 -14.69 2.13 -24.54
C GLU A 274 -14.34 1.47 -25.88
N LYS A 275 -14.28 2.26 -26.95
CA LYS A 275 -14.09 1.73 -28.30
C LYS A 275 -12.63 1.40 -28.63
N GLU A 276 -11.70 2.23 -28.17
CA GLU A 276 -10.31 2.14 -28.60
C GLU A 276 -9.38 1.47 -27.55
N TYR A 277 -9.76 1.50 -26.26
CA TYR A 277 -8.83 1.15 -25.18
C TYR A 277 -9.36 0.12 -24.21
N TYR A 278 -10.68 -0.12 -24.12
CA TYR A 278 -11.30 -0.99 -23.14
C TYR A 278 -11.38 -2.43 -23.65
N ASP A 279 -10.43 -3.26 -23.28
CA ASP A 279 -10.28 -4.64 -23.74
C ASP A 279 -10.18 -5.66 -22.58
N SER A 280 -9.86 -6.90 -22.87
CA SER A 280 -9.80 -8.02 -21.91
C SER A 280 -8.76 -7.87 -20.80
N TYR A 281 -7.83 -6.92 -20.89
CA TYR A 281 -6.89 -6.62 -19.80
C TYR A 281 -7.50 -5.79 -18.69
N TRP A 282 -8.63 -5.13 -18.95
CA TRP A 282 -9.34 -4.40 -17.91
C TRP A 282 -10.20 -5.35 -17.06
N TRP A 283 -10.32 -5.01 -15.78
CA TRP A 283 -11.29 -5.66 -14.92
C TRP A 283 -12.69 -5.11 -15.20
N PHE A 284 -13.62 -6.00 -15.55
CA PHE A 284 -15.00 -5.64 -15.94
C PHE A 284 -15.99 -5.70 -14.77
N GLY A 285 -15.53 -5.48 -13.55
CA GLY A 285 -16.39 -5.52 -12.38
C GLY A 285 -17.20 -4.23 -12.16
N GLU A 286 -18.10 -4.32 -11.20
CA GLU A 286 -18.95 -3.22 -10.76
C GLU A 286 -18.16 -2.17 -9.96
N ASP A 287 -18.81 -1.02 -9.65
CA ASP A 287 -18.22 0.06 -8.84
C ASP A 287 -18.04 -0.35 -7.37
N ARG A 288 -17.08 -1.23 -7.11
CA ARG A 288 -16.63 -1.71 -5.81
C ARG A 288 -15.12 -1.90 -5.77
N PHE A 289 -14.57 -2.18 -4.61
CA PHE A 289 -13.19 -2.66 -4.50
C PHE A 289 -13.17 -4.19 -4.69
N PRO A 290 -12.51 -4.69 -5.76
CA PRO A 290 -12.40 -6.12 -5.97
C PRO A 290 -11.40 -6.76 -4.99
N LEU A 291 -11.50 -8.08 -4.84
CA LEU A 291 -10.46 -8.87 -4.19
C LEU A 291 -9.23 -8.94 -5.09
N LEU A 292 -8.06 -9.05 -4.51
CA LEU A 292 -6.79 -9.14 -5.26
C LEU A 292 -6.82 -10.32 -6.25
N GLU A 293 -7.40 -11.47 -5.88
CA GLU A 293 -7.50 -12.65 -6.77
C GLU A 293 -8.37 -12.41 -8.01
N GLU A 294 -9.36 -11.52 -7.93
CA GLU A 294 -10.23 -11.17 -9.06
C GLU A 294 -9.51 -10.29 -10.11
N VAL A 295 -8.45 -9.60 -9.70
CA VAL A 295 -7.77 -8.58 -10.52
C VAL A 295 -6.34 -8.94 -10.89
N ARG A 296 -5.84 -10.11 -10.49
CA ARG A 296 -4.52 -10.57 -10.94
C ARG A 296 -4.47 -10.64 -12.47
N GLY A 297 -3.40 -10.09 -13.06
CA GLY A 297 -3.24 -9.96 -14.51
C GLY A 297 -4.12 -8.89 -15.16
N LYS A 298 -4.78 -8.01 -14.38
CA LYS A 298 -5.72 -7.01 -14.88
C LYS A 298 -5.31 -5.58 -14.54
N ILE A 299 -5.88 -4.65 -15.29
CA ILE A 299 -5.90 -3.22 -14.99
C ILE A 299 -7.27 -2.90 -14.38
N VAL A 300 -7.29 -2.30 -13.21
CA VAL A 300 -8.50 -1.79 -12.56
C VAL A 300 -8.61 -0.31 -12.87
N LEU A 301 -9.69 0.08 -13.53
CA LEU A 301 -9.94 1.47 -13.85
C LEU A 301 -10.37 2.25 -12.60
N PHE A 302 -9.67 3.34 -12.33
CA PHE A 302 -10.07 4.39 -11.39
C PHE A 302 -10.51 5.60 -12.23
N SER A 303 -11.82 5.70 -12.48
CA SER A 303 -12.36 6.62 -13.48
C SER A 303 -12.48 8.04 -12.94
N ARG A 304 -11.73 8.98 -13.54
CA ARG A 304 -11.84 10.43 -13.30
C ARG A 304 -12.53 11.17 -14.45
N PHE A 305 -13.24 10.43 -15.32
CA PHE A 305 -13.97 10.99 -16.46
C PHE A 305 -15.46 10.58 -16.48
N GLY A 306 -15.90 9.78 -15.50
CA GLY A 306 -17.25 9.23 -15.43
C GLY A 306 -17.42 7.94 -16.24
N GLY A 307 -18.66 7.57 -16.51
CA GLY A 307 -19.00 6.35 -17.24
C GLY A 307 -19.34 5.15 -16.32
N PRO A 308 -19.71 3.99 -16.92
CA PRO A 308 -20.21 2.85 -16.14
C PRO A 308 -19.08 1.90 -15.66
N HIS A 309 -17.81 2.12 -16.05
CA HIS A 309 -16.74 1.16 -15.87
C HIS A 309 -15.82 1.54 -14.72
N GLY A 310 -15.36 0.52 -13.99
CA GLY A 310 -14.37 0.65 -12.94
C GLY A 310 -14.88 1.37 -11.68
N ILE A 311 -13.94 1.81 -10.85
CA ILE A 311 -14.21 2.56 -9.63
C ILE A 311 -14.49 4.01 -9.99
N GLN A 312 -15.69 4.48 -9.71
CA GLN A 312 -16.14 5.81 -10.08
C GLN A 312 -15.69 6.87 -9.08
N THR A 313 -15.25 8.02 -9.59
CA THR A 313 -14.77 9.12 -8.76
C THR A 313 -15.34 10.46 -9.19
N SER A 314 -15.62 11.32 -8.21
CA SER A 314 -15.91 12.74 -8.38
C SER A 314 -14.76 13.55 -7.80
N TRP A 315 -13.80 13.91 -8.64
CA TRP A 315 -12.55 14.52 -8.19
C TRP A 315 -12.71 16.02 -7.93
N LYS A 316 -12.23 16.47 -6.76
CA LYS A 316 -12.11 17.90 -6.44
C LYS A 316 -10.68 18.35 -6.72
N ASP A 317 -10.55 19.53 -7.30
CA ASP A 317 -9.27 20.12 -7.62
C ASP A 317 -8.57 20.68 -6.39
N ASN A 318 -7.28 20.41 -6.22
CA ASN A 318 -6.41 20.97 -5.18
C ASN A 318 -7.02 20.94 -3.76
N ALA A 319 -7.44 19.77 -3.28
CA ALA A 319 -8.15 19.62 -2.05
C ALA A 319 -7.92 18.27 -1.36
N THR A 320 -8.22 18.22 -0.07
CA THR A 320 -8.50 16.98 0.66
C THR A 320 -10.01 16.78 0.73
N PHE A 321 -10.51 15.60 0.34
CA PHE A 321 -11.95 15.34 0.24
C PHE A 321 -12.28 13.84 0.24
N ASP A 322 -13.55 13.55 0.50
CA ASP A 322 -14.11 12.20 0.41
C ASP A 322 -14.99 12.05 -0.84
N ILE A 323 -14.95 10.86 -1.43
CA ILE A 323 -15.82 10.42 -2.51
C ILE A 323 -16.75 9.32 -1.96
N GLY A 324 -17.99 9.68 -1.73
CA GLY A 324 -18.92 8.85 -0.99
C GLY A 324 -18.37 8.56 0.43
N GLU A 325 -18.73 7.41 0.97
CA GLU A 325 -18.25 6.93 2.27
C GLU A 325 -17.17 5.84 2.12
N ARG A 326 -16.32 5.94 1.09
CA ARG A 326 -15.37 4.85 0.79
C ARG A 326 -14.03 5.26 0.22
N ILE A 327 -13.84 6.48 -0.28
CA ILE A 327 -12.55 6.93 -0.81
C ILE A 327 -12.19 8.26 -0.17
N HIS A 328 -11.02 8.32 0.47
CA HIS A 328 -10.42 9.54 1.00
C HIS A 328 -9.25 9.95 0.12
N VAL A 329 -9.26 11.18 -0.37
CA VAL A 329 -8.22 11.72 -1.27
C VAL A 329 -7.57 12.93 -0.64
N GLN A 330 -6.24 12.95 -0.59
CA GLN A 330 -5.42 14.14 -0.39
C GLN A 330 -4.71 14.45 -1.70
N ASP A 331 -5.08 15.57 -2.33
CA ASP A 331 -4.49 16.08 -3.58
C ASP A 331 -4.30 17.60 -3.52
N GLU A 332 -3.74 18.10 -2.40
CA GLU A 332 -3.41 19.51 -2.23
C GLU A 332 -2.05 19.82 -2.88
N TYR A 333 -2.02 19.82 -4.21
CA TYR A 333 -0.79 19.95 -4.97
C TYR A 333 -0.30 21.41 -5.06
N ASN A 334 -1.17 22.41 -4.91
CA ASN A 334 -0.84 23.83 -5.00
C ASN A 334 -0.61 24.45 -3.61
N GLN A 335 -0.13 23.66 -2.64
CA GLN A 335 0.19 24.12 -1.30
C GLN A 335 1.63 24.66 -1.28
N THR A 336 1.78 25.97 -1.14
CA THR A 336 3.10 26.66 -1.06
C THR A 336 3.76 26.58 0.30
N ASP A 337 3.00 26.27 1.34
CA ASP A 337 3.48 26.05 2.70
C ASP A 337 3.80 24.56 2.88
N GLU A 338 5.08 24.23 2.89
CA GLU A 338 5.56 22.85 3.01
C GLU A 338 5.13 22.17 4.32
N VAL A 339 4.98 22.93 5.41
CA VAL A 339 4.49 22.39 6.69
C VAL A 339 3.04 21.98 6.58
N LYS A 340 2.20 22.80 5.93
CA LYS A 340 0.79 22.45 5.69
C LYS A 340 0.66 21.25 4.75
N LYS A 341 1.48 21.19 3.69
CA LYS A 341 1.51 20.04 2.78
C LYS A 341 1.89 18.77 3.55
N TRP A 342 2.91 18.86 4.39
CA TRP A 342 3.31 17.73 5.24
C TRP A 342 2.18 17.26 6.16
N HIS A 343 1.51 18.17 6.85
CA HIS A 343 0.36 17.83 7.70
C HIS A 343 -0.80 17.21 6.91
N ALA A 344 -1.06 17.68 5.68
CA ALA A 344 -2.09 17.07 4.85
C ALA A 344 -1.73 15.61 4.49
N ILE A 345 -0.46 15.35 4.15
CA ILE A 345 0.06 14.01 3.90
C ILE A 345 -0.05 13.12 5.15
N GLU A 346 0.39 13.60 6.31
CA GLU A 346 0.31 12.86 7.60
C GLU A 346 -1.12 12.55 8.01
N ASN A 347 -2.04 13.49 7.83
CA ASN A 347 -3.46 13.28 8.13
C ASN A 347 -4.04 12.18 7.24
N ALA A 348 -3.73 12.17 5.95
CA ALA A 348 -4.17 11.11 5.04
C ALA A 348 -3.57 9.75 5.41
N TRP A 349 -2.31 9.67 5.85
CA TRP A 349 -1.73 8.43 6.37
C TRP A 349 -2.39 7.96 7.66
N SER A 350 -2.63 8.89 8.59
CA SER A 350 -3.34 8.56 9.83
C SER A 350 -4.74 8.05 9.54
N PHE A 351 -5.41 8.62 8.53
CA PHE A 351 -6.70 8.11 8.05
C PHE A 351 -6.55 6.70 7.47
N ALA A 352 -5.55 6.47 6.61
CA ALA A 352 -5.28 5.16 6.02
C ALA A 352 -4.97 4.11 7.10
N ALA A 353 -4.14 4.43 8.08
CA ALA A 353 -3.79 3.55 9.19
C ALA A 353 -5.02 3.19 10.04
N TYR A 354 -5.86 4.17 10.33
CA TYR A 354 -7.09 3.98 11.11
C TYR A 354 -8.17 3.21 10.32
N ARG A 355 -8.29 3.45 9.00
CA ARG A 355 -9.32 2.89 8.12
C ARG A 355 -8.81 1.78 7.19
N GLY A 356 -7.53 1.49 7.16
CA GLY A 356 -6.92 0.56 6.20
C GLY A 356 -7.39 -0.89 6.25
N ASN A 357 -8.11 -1.28 7.30
CA ASN A 357 -8.75 -2.59 7.42
C ASN A 357 -10.29 -2.50 7.28
N THR A 358 -10.79 -1.43 6.68
CA THR A 358 -12.23 -1.16 6.48
C THR A 358 -12.58 -1.07 4.99
N GLU A 359 -13.77 -0.56 4.70
CA GLU A 359 -14.27 -0.34 3.34
C GLU A 359 -13.66 0.90 2.65
N TRP A 360 -12.73 1.62 3.29
CA TRP A 360 -12.12 2.84 2.75
C TRP A 360 -10.86 2.57 1.96
N MET A 361 -10.68 3.30 0.85
CA MET A 361 -9.42 3.47 0.14
C MET A 361 -8.90 4.88 0.40
N THR A 362 -7.64 5.02 0.77
CA THR A 362 -6.97 6.32 0.88
C THR A 362 -6.04 6.53 -0.30
N ILE A 363 -6.11 7.70 -0.95
CA ILE A 363 -5.18 8.11 -2.01
C ILE A 363 -4.49 9.40 -1.56
N ASN A 364 -3.18 9.35 -1.45
CA ASN A 364 -2.37 10.41 -0.87
C ASN A 364 -1.30 10.87 -1.87
N PHE A 365 -1.52 12.04 -2.49
CA PHE A 365 -0.55 12.66 -3.37
C PHE A 365 0.50 13.41 -2.56
N THR A 366 1.72 12.90 -2.58
CA THR A 366 2.87 13.56 -1.93
C THR A 366 3.52 14.59 -2.83
N SER A 367 3.10 14.67 -4.08
CA SER A 367 3.55 15.61 -5.11
C SER A 367 3.10 17.06 -4.86
N ILE A 368 3.82 18.00 -5.47
CA ILE A 368 3.45 19.43 -5.54
C ILE A 368 3.45 19.93 -6.99
N ALA A 369 2.70 21.00 -7.27
CA ALA A 369 2.87 21.76 -8.50
C ALA A 369 4.11 22.66 -8.36
N ALA A 370 5.05 22.55 -9.32
CA ALA A 370 6.25 23.38 -9.33
C ALA A 370 5.91 24.84 -9.60
N GLY A 371 6.61 25.72 -8.88
CA GLY A 371 6.97 27.02 -9.40
C GLY A 371 5.89 28.08 -9.52
N PHE A 372 4.86 28.08 -8.72
CA PHE A 372 4.22 29.38 -8.44
C PHE A 372 5.21 30.21 -7.60
N TRP A 373 5.92 31.15 -8.23
CA TRP A 373 6.93 32.05 -7.65
C TRP A 373 8.41 31.60 -7.68
N GLY A 374 8.79 30.66 -8.56
CA GLY A 374 10.21 30.54 -8.99
C GLY A 374 11.20 29.96 -7.97
N THR A 375 10.74 29.20 -7.00
CA THR A 375 11.60 28.83 -5.87
C THR A 375 12.01 27.36 -5.84
N ARG A 376 11.24 26.43 -6.43
CA ARG A 376 11.60 25.01 -6.34
C ARG A 376 11.04 24.20 -7.51
N SER A 377 11.88 23.35 -8.14
CA SER A 377 11.41 22.38 -9.12
C SER A 377 10.69 21.22 -8.44
N ILE A 378 9.91 20.45 -9.22
CA ILE A 378 9.25 19.21 -8.75
C ILE A 378 10.32 18.24 -8.24
N ARG A 379 11.47 18.16 -8.94
CA ARG A 379 12.59 17.29 -8.57
C ARG A 379 13.23 17.72 -7.24
N ASP A 380 13.55 19.00 -7.07
CA ASP A 380 14.16 19.48 -5.83
C ASP A 380 13.28 19.18 -4.61
N TYR A 381 11.97 19.29 -4.77
CA TYR A 381 11.03 18.92 -3.72
C TYR A 381 11.05 17.42 -3.43
N ALA A 382 11.06 16.58 -4.46
CA ALA A 382 11.12 15.13 -4.31
C ALA A 382 12.45 14.67 -3.68
N GLU A 383 13.59 15.27 -4.06
CA GLU A 383 14.90 14.99 -3.49
C GLU A 383 14.99 15.31 -2.00
N ASP A 384 14.29 16.34 -1.55
CA ASP A 384 14.20 16.70 -0.14
C ASP A 384 13.18 15.85 0.62
N LYS A 385 11.98 15.66 0.08
CA LYS A 385 10.86 15.08 0.82
C LYS A 385 10.73 13.56 0.71
N ASN A 386 11.09 12.94 -0.40
CA ASN A 386 10.98 11.48 -0.51
C ASN A 386 11.83 10.72 0.53
N PRO A 387 13.05 11.13 0.92
CA PRO A 387 13.78 10.51 2.03
C PRO A 387 13.05 10.61 3.38
N GLU A 388 12.49 11.78 3.67
CA GLU A 388 11.73 12.03 4.90
C GLU A 388 10.45 11.16 4.91
N LEU A 389 9.71 11.12 3.79
CA LEU A 389 8.53 10.31 3.58
C LEU A 389 8.82 8.81 3.74
N ALA A 390 9.87 8.31 3.09
CA ALA A 390 10.27 6.91 3.18
C ALA A 390 10.60 6.50 4.62
N THR A 391 11.36 7.35 5.34
CA THR A 391 11.72 7.12 6.74
C THR A 391 10.46 7.10 7.63
N HIS A 392 9.55 8.04 7.41
CA HIS A 392 8.32 8.13 8.18
C HIS A 392 7.42 6.91 7.97
N ILE A 393 7.20 6.49 6.72
CA ILE A 393 6.40 5.29 6.37
C ILE A 393 7.02 4.05 7.02
N MET A 394 8.33 3.86 6.90
CA MET A 394 9.01 2.70 7.44
C MET A 394 8.99 2.66 8.97
N SER A 395 9.09 3.81 9.63
CA SER A 395 9.07 3.88 11.11
C SER A 395 7.70 3.56 11.71
N ARG A 396 6.62 3.91 11.01
CA ARG A 396 5.26 3.61 11.47
C ARG A 396 4.84 2.18 11.14
N GLY A 397 5.27 1.64 9.99
CA GLY A 397 4.93 0.29 9.55
C GLY A 397 3.43 0.00 9.41
N GLU A 398 2.59 1.03 9.31
CA GLU A 398 1.13 0.94 9.22
C GLU A 398 0.66 0.98 7.75
N CYS A 399 -0.58 0.55 7.49
CA CYS A 399 -1.19 0.73 6.18
C CYS A 399 -1.17 2.21 5.80
N CYS A 400 -0.64 2.54 4.63
CA CYS A 400 -0.52 3.91 4.16
C CYS A 400 -1.41 4.22 2.94
N GLY A 401 -2.24 3.25 2.51
CA GLY A 401 -3.09 3.40 1.34
C GLY A 401 -2.29 3.52 0.04
N VAL A 402 -2.83 4.22 -0.93
CA VAL A 402 -2.15 4.53 -2.20
C VAL A 402 -1.31 5.79 -2.01
N VAL A 403 0.01 5.69 -2.12
CA VAL A 403 0.94 6.81 -2.01
C VAL A 403 1.43 7.19 -3.41
N VAL A 404 1.03 8.38 -3.88
CA VAL A 404 1.30 8.85 -5.25
C VAL A 404 2.38 9.93 -5.20
N SER A 405 3.57 9.62 -5.73
CA SER A 405 4.74 10.47 -5.61
C SER A 405 5.33 10.92 -6.94
N ASP A 406 6.08 12.01 -6.89
CA ASP A 406 7.02 12.38 -7.93
C ASP A 406 8.34 11.63 -7.72
N PHE A 407 9.03 11.27 -8.81
CA PHE A 407 10.34 10.62 -8.80
C PHE A 407 10.42 9.47 -7.79
N HIS A 408 9.58 8.46 -7.99
CA HIS A 408 9.40 7.31 -7.09
C HIS A 408 10.70 6.55 -6.76
N ASN A 409 11.72 6.67 -7.63
CA ASN A 409 13.03 6.05 -7.50
C ASN A 409 13.93 6.74 -6.47
N ILE A 410 13.62 7.98 -6.09
CA ILE A 410 14.37 8.72 -5.06
C ILE A 410 14.09 8.12 -3.68
N ALA A 411 15.16 7.85 -2.95
CA ALA A 411 15.15 7.33 -1.56
C ALA A 411 14.36 6.04 -1.36
N MET A 412 14.10 5.28 -2.42
CA MET A 412 13.34 4.00 -2.36
C MET A 412 11.97 4.14 -1.67
N LEU A 413 11.28 5.27 -1.87
CA LEU A 413 9.97 5.52 -1.28
C LEU A 413 8.97 4.40 -1.60
N SER A 414 8.94 3.93 -2.85
CA SER A 414 8.11 2.80 -3.27
C SER A 414 8.38 1.53 -2.47
N ASN A 415 9.64 1.28 -2.09
CA ASN A 415 9.99 0.13 -1.26
C ASN A 415 9.39 0.26 0.14
N GLY A 416 9.45 1.45 0.74
CA GLY A 416 8.82 1.73 2.04
C GLY A 416 7.33 1.40 2.02
N VAL A 417 6.62 1.86 0.98
CA VAL A 417 5.18 1.58 0.82
C VAL A 417 4.90 0.08 0.66
N ILE A 418 5.66 -0.61 -0.20
CA ILE A 418 5.51 -2.07 -0.37
C ILE A 418 5.69 -2.80 0.97
N MET A 419 6.71 -2.40 1.74
CA MET A 419 7.07 -3.07 3.00
C MET A 419 6.02 -2.90 4.10
N THR A 420 5.17 -1.87 4.05
CA THR A 420 4.05 -1.76 5.01
C THR A 420 3.05 -2.91 4.89
N ASN A 421 2.97 -3.59 3.74
CA ASN A 421 2.16 -4.79 3.57
C ASN A 421 2.78 -6.04 4.23
N PHE A 422 4.05 -5.96 4.66
CA PHE A 422 4.82 -7.06 5.25
C PHE A 422 5.32 -6.70 6.65
N ARG A 423 4.50 -6.04 7.47
CA ARG A 423 4.85 -5.43 8.76
C ARG A 423 5.53 -6.37 9.74
N ASN A 424 5.03 -7.58 9.85
CA ASN A 424 5.56 -8.57 10.79
C ASN A 424 6.97 -9.03 10.41
N MET A 425 7.37 -8.85 9.15
CA MET A 425 8.73 -9.12 8.69
C MET A 425 9.72 -7.99 9.04
N LEU A 426 9.23 -6.78 9.35
CA LEU A 426 10.06 -5.61 9.67
C LEU A 426 10.49 -5.56 11.15
N ASN A 427 10.01 -6.47 12.00
CA ASN A 427 10.34 -6.45 13.42
C ASN A 427 11.84 -6.73 13.66
N PRO A 428 12.62 -5.76 14.20
CA PRO A 428 14.06 -5.92 14.46
C PRO A 428 14.41 -7.09 15.38
N ALA A 429 13.51 -7.44 16.32
CA ALA A 429 13.69 -8.57 17.22
C ALA A 429 13.73 -9.93 16.51
N ARG A 430 13.29 -9.99 15.25
CA ARG A 430 13.31 -11.21 14.43
C ARG A 430 14.60 -11.39 13.61
N GLY A 431 15.58 -10.47 13.74
CA GLY A 431 16.86 -10.54 13.00
C GLY A 431 16.74 -10.42 11.49
N LEU A 432 15.56 -10.05 10.97
CA LEU A 432 15.27 -9.94 9.57
C LEU A 432 15.46 -8.49 9.12
N PHE A 433 16.64 -8.18 8.57
CA PHE A 433 16.90 -6.95 7.83
C PHE A 433 16.25 -7.05 6.44
N LEU A 434 14.92 -6.91 6.37
CA LEU A 434 14.18 -6.93 5.10
C LEU A 434 14.42 -5.71 4.21
N ALA A 435 15.02 -4.64 4.73
CA ALA A 435 15.43 -3.47 3.94
C ALA A 435 16.35 -3.83 2.75
N PHE A 436 17.00 -5.00 2.77
CA PHE A 436 17.82 -5.52 1.68
C PHE A 436 17.10 -6.52 0.76
N LEU A 437 15.85 -6.88 1.03
CA LEU A 437 15.15 -7.97 0.32
C LEU A 437 14.46 -7.53 -0.97
N LEU A 438 14.17 -6.25 -1.14
CA LEU A 438 13.69 -5.72 -2.40
C LEU A 438 14.87 -5.46 -3.34
N ILE A 439 15.60 -6.52 -3.69
CA ILE A 439 16.65 -6.45 -4.70
C ILE A 439 16.00 -6.48 -6.09
N SER A 440 16.51 -5.65 -6.95
CA SER A 440 16.16 -5.41 -8.36
C SER A 440 15.78 -6.66 -9.16
#